data_38ec0719f2ed332a234546f79d6414a8
#
_entry.id   38ec0719f2ed332a234546f79d6414a8
#
_cell.length_a   1.000
_cell.length_b   1.000
_cell.length_c   1.000
_cell.angle_alpha   90.00
_cell.angle_beta   90.00
_cell.angle_gamma   90.00
#
_symmetry.space_group_name_H-M   'P 1'
#
loop_
_entity.id
_entity.type
_entity.pdbx_description
1 polymer ?
#
loop_
_entity_poly.entity_id
_entity_poly.type
_entity_poly.pdbx_seq_one_letter_code
_entity_poly.pdbx_strand_id
1 'polypeptide(L)'
;VTVKKIMLAVSAAAAVLVLAACGTASEQAAGLQQVAATASTTTTTPPSSTSSAPASSSSRATASSSPSRSSTPTSTPKKPAPTQEAQAAGVPCAATVDACVDLSARKAWLLHDGQIVYGPVQIMPGMASHPTPVGTFRVSSKVKDYHSREFDAPMPNSVFFQSGIAFHEGSLSKYSHGCIHLSSSASEKFFASLSTGDTVQVVG
;
A
#
# COMPACT_ATOMS: atom_id res chain seq x y z
N VAL A 1 -1.29 -27.69 -46.68
CA VAL A 1 -2.42 -28.57 -47.00
C VAL A 1 -3.09 -29.03 -45.74
N THR A 2 -4.34 -28.73 -45.63
CA THR A 2 -5.49 -29.25 -44.93
C THR A 2 -5.94 -28.46 -43.73
N VAL A 3 -6.82 -27.51 -44.01
CA VAL A 3 -7.78 -26.87 -43.13
C VAL A 3 -8.75 -27.93 -42.60
N LYS A 4 -8.89 -28.07 -41.29
CA LYS A 4 -10.03 -28.73 -40.66
C LYS A 4 -10.86 -27.73 -39.88
N LYS A 5 -11.90 -27.23 -40.55
CA LYS A 5 -13.07 -26.60 -39.94
C LYS A 5 -13.78 -27.67 -39.09
N ILE A 6 -14.04 -27.37 -37.84
CA ILE A 6 -15.10 -28.05 -37.08
C ILE A 6 -16.05 -26.94 -36.62
N MET A 7 -17.22 -26.98 -37.26
CA MET A 7 -18.44 -26.28 -36.89
C MET A 7 -19.27 -27.14 -35.93
N LEU A 8 -20.17 -26.46 -35.27
CA LEU A 8 -21.37 -26.88 -34.52
C LEU A 8 -21.12 -27.43 -33.10
N ALA A 9 -21.85 -26.98 -32.08
CA ALA A 9 -23.31 -26.89 -32.05
C ALA A 9 -23.78 -25.82 -31.03
N VAL A 10 -24.76 -25.11 -31.44
CA VAL A 10 -25.73 -24.34 -30.69
C VAL A 10 -26.60 -25.29 -29.87
N SER A 11 -26.76 -25.07 -28.60
CA SER A 11 -27.90 -25.61 -27.84
C SER A 11 -28.45 -24.50 -26.93
N ALA A 12 -29.55 -23.98 -27.40
CA ALA A 12 -30.51 -23.18 -26.62
C ALA A 12 -31.40 -24.13 -25.82
N ALA A 13 -31.61 -23.85 -24.56
CA ALA A 13 -32.75 -24.27 -23.78
C ALA A 13 -32.93 -23.17 -22.69
N ALA A 14 -33.78 -22.42 -22.83
CA ALA A 14 -35.13 -21.96 -22.61
C ALA A 14 -35.72 -22.45 -21.28
N ALA A 15 -36.11 -21.43 -20.53
CA ALA A 15 -37.36 -21.23 -19.76
C ALA A 15 -37.52 -22.01 -18.46
N VAL A 16 -37.98 -21.38 -17.44
CA VAL A 16 -39.35 -21.28 -16.92
C VAL A 16 -39.30 -20.78 -15.49
N LEU A 17 -39.87 -19.57 -15.24
CA LEU A 17 -41.09 -19.27 -14.54
C LEU A 17 -41.12 -19.45 -13.02
N VAL A 18 -41.24 -18.26 -12.38
CA VAL A 18 -42.36 -17.80 -11.54
C VAL A 18 -42.53 -18.48 -10.20
N LEU A 19 -42.51 -17.69 -9.14
CA LEU A 19 -43.69 -17.46 -8.31
C LEU A 19 -43.41 -16.34 -7.30
N ALA A 20 -44.27 -15.36 -7.38
CA ALA A 20 -44.48 -14.33 -6.37
C ALA A 20 -45.06 -14.98 -5.11
N ALA A 21 -44.58 -14.57 -3.96
CA ALA A 21 -45.29 -14.68 -2.72
C ALA A 21 -45.21 -13.36 -1.99
N CYS A 22 -46.33 -12.65 -2.00
CA CYS A 22 -46.68 -11.61 -1.05
C CYS A 22 -46.72 -12.23 0.35
N GLY A 23 -46.09 -11.58 1.31
CA GLY A 23 -46.16 -11.90 2.73
C GLY A 23 -46.02 -10.63 3.53
N THR A 24 -47.15 -9.94 3.68
CA THR A 24 -47.73 -9.20 4.81
C THR A 24 -46.78 -8.58 5.84
N ALA A 25 -46.99 -7.30 5.98
CA ALA A 25 -46.64 -6.42 7.07
C ALA A 25 -46.90 -7.03 8.46
N SER A 26 -46.00 -6.78 9.38
CA SER A 26 -46.32 -6.72 10.81
C SER A 26 -45.65 -5.49 11.39
N GLU A 27 -46.48 -4.51 11.59
CA GLU A 27 -46.36 -3.35 12.46
C GLU A 27 -46.42 -3.83 13.92
N GLN A 28 -45.44 -3.47 14.73
CA GLN A 28 -45.59 -3.32 16.19
C GLN A 28 -44.50 -2.34 16.63
N ALA A 29 -44.88 -1.18 16.83
CA ALA A 29 -45.29 -0.31 17.91
C ALA A 29 -44.45 -0.44 19.21
N ALA A 30 -43.82 0.70 19.51
CA ALA A 30 -43.67 1.36 20.78
C ALA A 30 -42.90 0.63 21.92
N GLY A 31 -41.83 1.24 22.29
CA GLY A 31 -41.17 1.06 23.58
C GLY A 31 -40.25 2.27 23.86
N LEU A 32 -40.85 3.39 24.18
CA LEU A 32 -40.18 4.53 24.83
C LEU A 32 -39.73 4.08 26.23
N GLN A 33 -38.46 4.00 26.46
CA GLN A 33 -37.92 4.09 27.81
C GLN A 33 -36.80 5.12 27.86
N GLN A 34 -37.23 6.27 28.26
CA GLN A 34 -36.46 7.39 28.73
C GLN A 34 -35.97 7.03 30.16
N VAL A 35 -34.68 6.94 30.32
CA VAL A 35 -34.06 6.97 31.67
C VAL A 35 -33.09 8.12 31.73
N ALA A 36 -33.46 8.98 32.67
CA ALA A 36 -32.86 10.25 32.93
C ALA A 36 -31.43 10.12 33.53
N ALA A 37 -30.62 11.06 33.15
CA ALA A 37 -29.57 11.77 33.86
C ALA A 37 -29.07 11.24 35.20
N THR A 38 -27.76 11.04 35.30
CA THR A 38 -27.00 11.58 36.42
C THR A 38 -25.65 12.09 35.93
N ALA A 39 -25.48 13.41 35.99
CA ALA A 39 -24.25 14.11 35.86
C ALA A 39 -23.36 13.75 37.06
N SER A 40 -22.13 13.37 36.79
CA SER A 40 -21.06 13.41 37.80
C SER A 40 -19.89 14.13 37.16
N THR A 41 -19.81 15.43 37.48
CA THR A 41 -18.66 16.27 37.34
C THR A 41 -17.57 15.79 38.30
N THR A 42 -16.46 15.34 37.74
CA THR A 42 -15.22 15.24 38.50
C THR A 42 -14.16 16.06 37.78
N THR A 43 -13.99 17.26 38.28
CA THR A 43 -12.87 18.17 38.03
C THR A 43 -11.60 17.52 38.60
N THR A 44 -10.63 17.19 37.76
CA THR A 44 -9.28 16.89 38.22
C THR A 44 -8.29 17.74 37.44
N THR A 45 -7.78 18.70 38.14
CA THR A 45 -6.71 19.64 37.81
C THR A 45 -5.42 18.90 37.45
N PRO A 46 -4.67 19.32 36.40
CA PRO A 46 -3.34 18.78 36.12
C PRO A 46 -2.30 19.44 37.04
N PRO A 47 -1.30 18.70 37.52
CA PRO A 47 -0.16 19.32 38.20
C PRO A 47 0.84 19.80 37.13
N SER A 48 1.13 21.12 37.24
CA SER A 48 2.32 21.75 36.68
C SER A 48 3.57 21.12 37.27
N SER A 49 4.49 20.69 36.45
CA SER A 49 5.87 20.45 36.86
C SER A 49 6.80 21.32 36.03
N THR A 50 7.26 22.31 36.72
CA THR A 50 8.28 23.31 36.40
C THR A 50 9.68 22.68 36.44
N SER A 51 10.57 23.24 35.60
CA SER A 51 12.03 23.36 35.84
C SER A 51 12.89 22.12 35.54
N SER A 52 13.97 22.18 34.83
CA SER A 52 15.14 23.03 34.95
C SER A 52 16.08 22.74 33.79
N ALA A 53 16.56 23.73 33.12
CA ALA A 53 17.83 23.68 32.41
C ALA A 53 18.98 23.78 33.40
N PRO A 54 20.16 23.25 33.09
CA PRO A 54 21.38 24.01 33.34
C PRO A 54 22.22 24.22 32.08
N ALA A 55 22.78 25.41 32.11
CA ALA A 55 23.64 26.01 31.12
C ALA A 55 25.08 25.47 31.17
N SER A 56 25.77 25.69 30.05
CA SER A 56 27.17 26.06 29.88
C SER A 56 28.26 25.10 30.35
N SER A 57 29.09 24.72 29.38
CA SER A 57 30.54 24.91 29.53
C SER A 57 31.22 25.02 28.17
N SER A 58 31.75 26.21 27.93
CA SER A 58 32.79 26.50 26.93
C SER A 58 34.07 25.75 27.24
N SER A 59 34.76 25.30 26.23
CA SER A 59 36.23 25.17 26.20
C SER A 59 36.70 25.13 24.75
N ARG A 60 37.05 26.21 24.24
CA ARG A 60 38.34 26.80 23.81
C ARG A 60 39.25 25.90 22.97
N ALA A 61 39.54 26.47 21.82
CA ALA A 61 40.45 26.11 20.74
C ALA A 61 41.83 25.61 21.15
N THR A 62 42.37 24.74 20.31
CA THR A 62 43.79 24.78 19.98
C THR A 62 43.98 24.46 18.49
N ALA A 63 44.56 25.42 17.80
CA ALA A 63 45.03 25.30 16.44
C ALA A 63 46.32 24.42 16.44
N SER A 64 46.44 23.54 15.45
CA SER A 64 47.77 23.04 15.06
C SER A 64 47.77 22.68 13.57
N SER A 65 48.43 23.52 12.86
CA SER A 65 49.21 23.42 11.62
C SER A 65 49.20 22.12 10.81
N SER A 66 48.87 22.33 9.54
CA SER A 66 49.11 21.55 8.32
C SER A 66 50.57 21.04 8.19
N PRO A 67 50.76 19.90 7.51
CA PRO A 67 51.52 19.95 6.28
C PRO A 67 50.83 19.30 5.10
N SER A 68 50.88 20.05 4.01
CA SER A 68 50.62 19.67 2.64
C SER A 68 51.36 18.36 2.27
N ARG A 69 50.58 17.32 1.90
CA ARG A 69 51.13 16.21 1.11
C ARG A 69 50.27 16.09 -0.15
N SER A 70 50.97 16.40 -1.24
CA SER A 70 50.62 16.03 -2.60
C SER A 70 50.15 14.58 -2.66
N SER A 71 48.89 14.32 -2.94
CA SER A 71 48.39 12.98 -3.24
C SER A 71 47.96 12.93 -4.70
N THR A 72 48.66 12.10 -5.41
CA THR A 72 48.37 11.50 -6.71
C THR A 72 46.89 11.17 -6.84
N PRO A 73 46.22 11.40 -7.99
CA PRO A 73 44.86 11.00 -8.19
C PRO A 73 44.76 9.46 -8.22
N THR A 74 44.40 8.88 -7.09
CA THR A 74 43.96 7.49 -7.05
C THR A 74 42.61 7.43 -7.76
N SER A 75 42.60 6.75 -8.91
CA SER A 75 41.37 6.40 -9.63
C SER A 75 40.46 5.63 -8.69
N THR A 76 39.38 6.30 -8.28
CA THR A 76 38.26 5.70 -7.55
C THR A 76 37.76 4.49 -8.34
N PRO A 77 37.62 3.30 -7.75
CA PRO A 77 36.97 2.18 -8.43
C PRO A 77 35.57 2.62 -8.78
N LYS A 78 35.24 2.68 -10.07
CA LYS A 78 33.90 2.88 -10.58
C LYS A 78 33.02 1.79 -9.93
N LYS A 79 32.11 2.21 -9.04
CA LYS A 79 31.06 1.33 -8.51
C LYS A 79 30.50 0.53 -9.67
N PRO A 80 30.43 -0.81 -9.61
CA PRO A 80 29.82 -1.60 -10.67
C PRO A 80 28.46 -1.01 -10.99
N ALA A 81 28.19 -0.74 -12.27
CA ALA A 81 26.86 -0.38 -12.72
C ALA A 81 25.91 -1.49 -12.23
N PRO A 82 24.71 -1.16 -11.71
CA PRO A 82 23.77 -2.19 -11.32
C PRO A 82 23.59 -3.12 -12.51
N THR A 83 23.89 -4.39 -12.31
CA THR A 83 23.57 -5.45 -13.27
C THR A 83 22.10 -5.27 -13.59
N GLN A 84 21.75 -5.05 -14.86
CA GLN A 84 20.36 -5.00 -15.28
C GLN A 84 19.77 -6.36 -14.93
N GLU A 85 19.00 -6.41 -13.83
CA GLU A 85 18.23 -7.59 -13.49
C GLU A 85 17.29 -7.86 -14.67
N ALA A 86 17.21 -9.12 -15.09
CA ALA A 86 16.31 -9.49 -16.16
C ALA A 86 14.87 -9.05 -15.79
N GLN A 87 14.21 -8.33 -16.70
CA GLN A 87 12.83 -7.93 -16.49
C GLN A 87 11.92 -9.15 -16.60
N ALA A 88 10.90 -9.21 -15.77
CA ALA A 88 9.84 -10.18 -15.94
C ALA A 88 9.07 -9.91 -17.24
N ALA A 89 8.74 -10.94 -17.98
CA ALA A 89 8.06 -10.80 -19.26
C ALA A 89 6.71 -10.08 -19.11
N GLY A 90 6.57 -8.96 -19.80
CA GLY A 90 5.32 -8.18 -19.83
C GLY A 90 5.10 -7.19 -18.68
N VAL A 91 6.10 -6.96 -17.84
CA VAL A 91 6.06 -5.95 -16.77
C VAL A 91 7.33 -5.10 -16.76
N PRO A 92 7.28 -3.84 -16.28
CA PRO A 92 8.44 -2.95 -16.29
C PRO A 92 9.41 -3.17 -15.12
N CYS A 93 9.19 -4.19 -14.29
CA CYS A 93 9.98 -4.49 -13.10
C CYS A 93 10.92 -5.67 -13.30
N ALA A 94 11.89 -5.82 -12.39
CA ALA A 94 12.80 -6.95 -12.36
C ALA A 94 12.05 -8.28 -12.13
N ALA A 95 12.58 -9.38 -12.67
CA ALA A 95 11.99 -10.71 -12.51
C ALA A 95 12.09 -11.26 -11.08
N THR A 96 12.91 -10.63 -10.25
CA THR A 96 13.19 -11.05 -8.86
C THR A 96 12.26 -10.44 -7.82
N VAL A 97 11.29 -9.61 -8.26
CA VAL A 97 10.34 -8.98 -7.34
C VAL A 97 9.04 -9.76 -7.24
N ASP A 98 8.36 -9.62 -6.09
CA ASP A 98 7.08 -10.29 -5.81
C ASP A 98 5.88 -9.43 -6.19
N ALA A 99 6.06 -8.10 -6.19
CA ALA A 99 5.06 -7.15 -6.68
C ALA A 99 5.70 -6.06 -7.54
N CYS A 100 5.06 -5.75 -8.66
CA CYS A 100 5.42 -4.68 -9.57
C CYS A 100 4.32 -3.62 -9.60
N VAL A 101 4.71 -2.35 -9.54
CA VAL A 101 3.81 -1.20 -9.65
C VAL A 101 4.33 -0.28 -10.73
N ASP A 102 3.51 0.03 -11.73
CA ASP A 102 3.74 1.05 -12.74
C ASP A 102 2.80 2.23 -12.49
N LEU A 103 3.36 3.32 -12.00
CA LEU A 103 2.61 4.53 -11.66
C LEU A 103 2.09 5.23 -12.91
N SER A 104 2.87 5.21 -14.00
CA SER A 104 2.53 5.86 -15.26
C SER A 104 1.36 5.16 -15.94
N ALA A 105 1.37 3.84 -15.99
CA ALA A 105 0.30 3.02 -16.51
C ALA A 105 -0.87 2.82 -15.52
N ARG A 106 -0.69 3.19 -14.24
CA ARG A 106 -1.61 2.91 -13.13
C ARG A 106 -1.99 1.44 -13.03
N LYS A 107 -0.98 0.59 -13.07
CA LYS A 107 -1.14 -0.87 -13.03
C LYS A 107 -0.24 -1.48 -11.98
N ALA A 108 -0.68 -2.61 -11.44
CA ALA A 108 0.14 -3.45 -10.58
C ALA A 108 -0.03 -4.92 -10.91
N TRP A 109 0.99 -5.69 -10.57
CA TRP A 109 1.08 -7.14 -10.79
C TRP A 109 1.65 -7.81 -9.55
N LEU A 110 1.27 -9.06 -9.34
CA LEU A 110 1.98 -9.99 -8.47
C LEU A 110 2.79 -10.93 -9.34
N LEU A 111 4.02 -11.19 -8.91
CA LEU A 111 4.95 -12.10 -9.58
C LEU A 111 5.37 -13.22 -8.64
N HIS A 112 5.79 -14.33 -9.23
CA HIS A 112 6.45 -15.42 -8.53
C HIS A 112 7.44 -16.05 -9.50
N ASP A 113 8.71 -16.17 -9.09
CA ASP A 113 9.79 -16.68 -9.93
C ASP A 113 9.86 -16.02 -11.32
N GLY A 114 9.66 -14.71 -11.37
CA GLY A 114 9.71 -13.93 -12.59
C GLY A 114 8.47 -14.09 -13.51
N GLN A 115 7.46 -14.81 -13.07
CA GLN A 115 6.21 -14.99 -13.82
C GLN A 115 5.07 -14.17 -13.20
N ILE A 116 4.20 -13.63 -14.05
CA ILE A 116 3.00 -12.94 -13.58
C ILE A 116 2.02 -14.02 -13.08
N VAL A 117 1.68 -13.94 -11.79
CA VAL A 117 0.68 -14.82 -11.16
C VAL A 117 -0.67 -14.12 -10.97
N TYR A 118 -0.69 -12.77 -11.02
CA TYR A 118 -1.91 -11.98 -10.95
C TYR A 118 -1.70 -10.58 -11.53
N GLY A 119 -2.68 -10.06 -12.21
CA GLY A 119 -2.65 -8.74 -12.84
C GLY A 119 -2.56 -8.80 -14.38
N PRO A 120 -2.48 -7.64 -15.07
CA PRO A 120 -2.47 -6.30 -14.46
C PRO A 120 -3.81 -5.95 -13.79
N VAL A 121 -3.73 -5.27 -12.64
CA VAL A 121 -4.87 -4.65 -11.98
C VAL A 121 -4.75 -3.14 -12.00
N GLN A 122 -5.88 -2.45 -12.06
CA GLN A 122 -5.90 -1.00 -11.95
C GLN A 122 -5.56 -0.57 -10.52
N ILE A 123 -4.78 0.51 -10.40
CA ILE A 123 -4.43 1.14 -9.13
C ILE A 123 -4.75 2.64 -9.16
N MET A 124 -4.80 3.23 -7.95
CA MET A 124 -4.73 4.67 -7.80
C MET A 124 -3.60 5.01 -6.82
N PRO A 125 -2.55 5.70 -7.28
CA PRO A 125 -1.40 6.07 -6.48
C PRO A 125 -1.63 7.32 -5.65
N GLY A 126 -0.56 7.80 -5.01
CA GLY A 126 -0.51 9.08 -4.31
C GLY A 126 -0.68 10.28 -5.23
N MET A 127 -1.24 11.36 -4.67
CA MET A 127 -1.36 12.64 -5.37
C MET A 127 0.01 13.32 -5.54
N ALA A 128 0.09 14.33 -6.41
CA ALA A 128 1.34 15.02 -6.71
C ALA A 128 2.02 15.67 -5.49
N SER A 129 1.24 16.13 -4.51
CA SER A 129 1.78 16.67 -3.23
C SER A 129 2.25 15.60 -2.25
N HIS A 130 1.79 14.36 -2.40
CA HIS A 130 2.14 13.19 -1.59
C HIS A 130 2.29 11.97 -2.51
N PRO A 131 3.34 11.95 -3.34
CA PRO A 131 3.48 10.92 -4.35
C PRO A 131 3.84 9.57 -3.74
N THR A 132 3.42 8.50 -4.41
CA THR A 132 3.97 7.18 -4.13
C THR A 132 5.45 7.17 -4.51
N PRO A 133 6.36 6.78 -3.62
CA PRO A 133 7.79 6.77 -3.92
C PRO A 133 8.15 5.68 -4.94
N VAL A 134 9.01 6.05 -5.89
CA VAL A 134 9.62 5.12 -6.85
C VAL A 134 10.82 4.44 -6.20
N GLY A 135 11.00 3.16 -6.44
CA GLY A 135 12.12 2.40 -5.90
C GLY A 135 11.79 0.94 -5.64
N THR A 136 12.72 0.26 -4.96
CA THR A 136 12.54 -1.12 -4.53
C THR A 136 12.46 -1.16 -3.02
N PHE A 137 11.40 -1.77 -2.52
CA PHE A 137 11.03 -1.82 -1.11
C PHE A 137 10.81 -3.26 -0.67
N ARG A 138 10.64 -3.46 0.64
CA ARG A 138 10.23 -4.75 1.19
C ARG A 138 8.95 -4.61 1.99
N VAL A 139 8.09 -5.61 1.89
CA VAL A 139 6.90 -5.70 2.76
C VAL A 139 7.37 -5.77 4.21
N SER A 140 6.96 -4.79 5.02
CA SER A 140 7.33 -4.67 6.43
C SER A 140 6.30 -5.26 7.37
N SER A 141 5.02 -5.14 7.03
CA SER A 141 3.91 -5.66 7.83
C SER A 141 2.62 -5.78 7.02
N LYS A 142 1.68 -6.55 7.56
CA LYS A 142 0.35 -6.75 6.97
C LYS A 142 -0.70 -6.65 8.06
N VAL A 143 -1.79 -5.92 7.80
CA VAL A 143 -2.91 -5.79 8.74
C VAL A 143 -4.21 -5.89 7.95
N LYS A 144 -5.05 -6.89 8.29
CA LYS A 144 -6.28 -7.18 7.55
C LYS A 144 -7.28 -6.04 7.62
N ASP A 145 -7.52 -5.54 8.82
CA ASP A 145 -8.52 -4.51 9.10
C ASP A 145 -7.83 -3.29 9.75
N TYR A 146 -6.92 -2.66 8.98
CA TYR A 146 -6.21 -1.48 9.43
C TYR A 146 -7.11 -0.24 9.35
N HIS A 147 -7.01 0.62 10.37
CA HIS A 147 -7.62 1.94 10.39
C HIS A 147 -6.54 3.00 10.58
N SER A 148 -6.42 3.89 9.61
CA SER A 148 -5.47 5.01 9.68
C SER A 148 -5.93 6.01 10.73
N ARG A 149 -5.07 6.29 11.72
CA ARG A 149 -5.33 7.34 12.72
C ARG A 149 -5.10 8.73 12.17
N GLU A 150 -4.21 8.86 11.20
CA GLU A 150 -3.85 10.14 10.58
C GLU A 150 -4.98 10.69 9.71
N PHE A 151 -5.66 9.79 8.98
CA PHE A 151 -6.72 10.16 8.02
C PHE A 151 -8.12 9.77 8.50
N ASP A 152 -8.22 9.16 9.69
CA ASP A 152 -9.48 8.58 10.23
C ASP A 152 -10.25 7.77 9.18
N ALA A 153 -9.55 6.86 8.53
CA ALA A 153 -10.08 6.12 7.38
C ALA A 153 -9.75 4.62 7.46
N PRO A 154 -10.70 3.75 7.07
CA PRO A 154 -10.43 2.32 6.95
C PRO A 154 -9.48 2.05 5.77
N MET A 155 -8.55 1.14 5.99
CA MET A 155 -7.59 0.65 5.00
C MET A 155 -7.57 -0.90 5.03
N PRO A 156 -8.64 -1.55 4.56
CA PRO A 156 -8.69 -3.01 4.57
C PRO A 156 -7.60 -3.64 3.71
N ASN A 157 -7.14 -4.81 4.12
CA ASN A 157 -6.12 -5.58 3.40
C ASN A 157 -4.78 -4.83 3.25
N SER A 158 -4.36 -4.07 4.26
CA SER A 158 -3.13 -3.28 4.21
C SER A 158 -1.88 -4.16 4.18
N VAL A 159 -1.03 -3.95 3.15
CA VAL A 159 0.30 -4.53 2.99
C VAL A 159 1.30 -3.38 2.93
N PHE A 160 1.97 -3.10 4.04
CA PHE A 160 2.91 -1.99 4.15
C PHE A 160 4.27 -2.39 3.56
N PHE A 161 4.81 -1.57 2.67
CA PHE A 161 6.12 -1.78 2.03
C PHE A 161 7.06 -0.58 2.19
N GLN A 162 6.56 0.55 2.62
CA GLN A 162 7.29 1.76 2.97
C GLN A 162 6.65 2.35 4.23
N SER A 163 7.37 3.20 4.98
CA SER A 163 6.83 3.87 6.16
C SER A 163 5.55 4.63 5.82
N GLY A 164 4.42 4.22 6.39
CA GLY A 164 3.11 4.82 6.16
C GLY A 164 2.47 4.53 4.78
N ILE A 165 3.13 3.78 3.90
CA ILE A 165 2.64 3.49 2.55
C ILE A 165 2.36 1.99 2.38
N ALA A 166 1.17 1.68 1.92
CA ALA A 166 0.69 0.32 1.76
C ALA A 166 -0.12 0.14 0.46
N PHE A 167 -0.21 -1.10 0.01
CA PHE A 167 -1.35 -1.54 -0.79
C PHE A 167 -2.54 -1.71 0.13
N HIS A 168 -3.71 -1.25 -0.25
CA HIS A 168 -4.95 -1.51 0.49
C HIS A 168 -6.18 -1.27 -0.39
N GLU A 169 -7.34 -1.71 0.06
CA GLU A 169 -8.60 -1.37 -0.59
C GLU A 169 -8.84 0.14 -0.52
N GLY A 170 -9.21 0.74 -1.65
CA GLY A 170 -9.48 2.17 -1.70
C GLY A 170 -10.08 2.61 -3.03
N SER A 171 -10.37 3.91 -3.12
CA SER A 171 -10.97 4.50 -4.31
C SER A 171 -10.02 4.46 -5.50
N LEU A 172 -10.49 3.94 -6.64
CA LEU A 172 -9.76 3.97 -7.91
C LEU A 172 -9.98 5.28 -8.71
N SER A 173 -10.76 6.21 -8.16
CA SER A 173 -11.05 7.52 -8.77
C SER A 173 -10.49 8.70 -7.97
N LYS A 174 -9.98 8.48 -6.75
CA LYS A 174 -9.39 9.50 -5.88
C LYS A 174 -7.97 9.10 -5.51
N TYR A 175 -7.02 10.02 -5.75
CA TYR A 175 -5.63 9.83 -5.33
C TYR A 175 -5.50 9.66 -3.82
N SER A 176 -4.51 8.90 -3.41
CA SER A 176 -4.14 8.71 -2.00
C SER A 176 -3.13 9.78 -1.52
N HIS A 177 -2.66 9.61 -0.28
CA HIS A 177 -1.51 10.32 0.29
C HIS A 177 -0.23 9.46 0.24
N GLY A 178 -0.04 8.74 -0.87
CA GLY A 178 1.14 7.90 -1.11
C GLY A 178 0.84 6.41 -1.20
N CYS A 179 -0.22 5.93 -0.59
CA CYS A 179 -0.64 4.52 -0.68
C CYS A 179 -1.05 4.13 -2.11
N ILE A 180 -1.07 2.85 -2.37
CA ILE A 180 -1.61 2.26 -3.60
C ILE A 180 -3.01 1.72 -3.31
N HIS A 181 -4.02 2.44 -3.79
CA HIS A 181 -5.39 1.95 -3.73
C HIS A 181 -5.62 0.84 -4.75
N LEU A 182 -6.33 -0.17 -4.32
CA LEU A 182 -6.76 -1.32 -5.10
C LEU A 182 -8.28 -1.50 -4.99
N SER A 183 -8.88 -2.22 -5.92
CA SER A 183 -10.25 -2.71 -5.72
C SER A 183 -10.29 -3.71 -4.55
N SER A 184 -11.48 -3.99 -4.01
CA SER A 184 -11.64 -4.96 -2.91
C SER A 184 -11.00 -6.30 -3.25
N SER A 185 -11.38 -6.89 -4.38
CA SER A 185 -10.85 -8.18 -4.81
C SER A 185 -9.34 -8.19 -5.07
N ALA A 186 -8.80 -7.10 -5.64
CA ALA A 186 -7.37 -6.98 -5.87
C ALA A 186 -6.60 -6.83 -4.55
N SER A 187 -7.10 -6.02 -3.61
CA SER A 187 -6.47 -5.85 -2.30
C SER A 187 -6.43 -7.15 -1.50
N GLU A 188 -7.51 -7.94 -1.54
CA GLU A 188 -7.54 -9.28 -0.94
C GLU A 188 -6.49 -10.21 -1.54
N LYS A 189 -6.35 -10.18 -2.88
CA LYS A 189 -5.36 -11.01 -3.57
C LYS A 189 -3.94 -10.60 -3.23
N PHE A 190 -3.63 -9.29 -3.21
CA PHE A 190 -2.33 -8.78 -2.79
C PHE A 190 -2.04 -9.14 -1.33
N PHE A 191 -3.03 -8.97 -0.45
CA PHE A 191 -2.90 -9.35 0.95
C PHE A 191 -2.66 -10.84 1.13
N ALA A 192 -3.35 -11.70 0.40
CA ALA A 192 -3.18 -13.15 0.48
C ALA A 192 -1.83 -13.64 -0.06
N SER A 193 -1.33 -13.00 -1.13
CA SER A 193 -0.15 -13.47 -1.85
C SER A 193 1.16 -12.95 -1.28
N LEU A 194 1.21 -11.69 -0.84
CA LEU A 194 2.44 -11.09 -0.31
C LEU A 194 2.68 -11.46 1.15
N SER A 195 3.93 -11.64 1.50
CA SER A 195 4.42 -11.93 2.85
C SER A 195 5.41 -10.86 3.32
N THR A 196 5.61 -10.72 4.63
CA THR A 196 6.65 -9.86 5.17
C THR A 196 8.02 -10.29 4.65
N GLY A 197 8.78 -9.35 4.12
CA GLY A 197 10.08 -9.58 3.48
C GLY A 197 10.02 -9.61 1.95
N ASP A 198 8.86 -9.84 1.34
CA ASP A 198 8.69 -9.84 -0.11
C ASP A 198 9.06 -8.49 -0.72
N THR A 199 9.55 -8.53 -1.94
CA THR A 199 10.07 -7.36 -2.64
C THR A 199 9.01 -6.70 -3.50
N VAL A 200 8.85 -5.39 -3.31
CA VAL A 200 7.95 -4.52 -4.09
C VAL A 200 8.78 -3.55 -4.89
N GLN A 201 8.62 -3.52 -6.20
CA GLN A 201 9.24 -2.50 -7.06
C GLN A 201 8.17 -1.56 -7.60
N VAL A 202 8.41 -0.26 -7.44
CA VAL A 202 7.58 0.82 -7.94
C VAL A 202 8.37 1.57 -8.99
N VAL A 203 7.84 1.65 -10.20
CA VAL A 203 8.40 2.42 -11.33
C VAL A 203 7.44 3.54 -11.73
N GLY A 204 7.98 4.60 -12.36
CA GLY A 204 7.23 5.80 -12.75
C GLY A 204 7.17 6.04 -14.25
#